data_3b9e8a6b8f020225051d95c392f6242c
#
_entry.id   3b9e8a6b8f020225051d95c392f6242c
#
_cell.length_a   1.000
_cell.length_b   1.000
_cell.length_c   1.000
_cell.angle_alpha   90.00
_cell.angle_beta   90.00
_cell.angle_gamma   90.00
#
_symmetry.space_group_name_H-M   'P 1'
#
loop_
_entity.id
_entity.type
_entity.pdbx_description
1 polymer ?
#
loop_
_entity_poly.entity_id
_entity_poly.type
_entity_poly.pdbx_seq_one_letter_code
_entity_poly.pdbx_strand_id
1 'polypeptide(L)'
;MSQSPDDLLRDDLLKPALLNLDRASLNRRRFMSKLIQYGGLAVGSGVLTACAGQPTSQTTSQAPDPAASSPAASPSGELKKITYGTNWYAQAEHGGFYQAVATGIYRDYGLDVTIKMGGPQVNGTQLLMGGAIDFFMGYVSDAIKAVQENIPKVTVAAMFQKDPQVLLAHPESKAKSLADLKDRPTFIGAAANTTFWPFLKAKFSYSDAQKRPYNFNPAPFLADKTAVQQGYLSSEPLAIRKEGGFEPLVFLLADYGYDPYSTTIECKQSLVDQDPDLVQRFVDASIKGWYSYLNGDPAPANALIKQDNPEMTDEQIQYSIEKMKEYGIVVSGSAETQGIGSMTDERWKSFFDTMSGEGIFPSSLDYKKAYTLKFVNKGVDAYKS
;
A
#
# COMPACT_ATOMS: atom_id res chain seq x y z
N MET A 1 5.31 -7.37 -74.35
CA MET A 1 4.49 -6.60 -73.42
C MET A 1 4.26 -7.48 -72.20
N SER A 2 5.03 -7.25 -71.14
CA SER A 2 5.14 -8.03 -69.96
C SER A 2 4.23 -7.40 -68.86
N GLN A 3 3.25 -8.17 -68.36
CA GLN A 3 2.49 -7.78 -67.15
C GLN A 3 3.17 -8.31 -65.96
N SER A 4 3.33 -7.43 -64.97
CA SER A 4 3.98 -7.65 -63.68
C SER A 4 3.12 -8.49 -62.74
N PRO A 5 3.73 -9.33 -61.80
CA PRO A 5 3.03 -10.28 -60.95
C PRO A 5 2.48 -9.71 -59.63
N ASP A 6 2.24 -8.42 -59.47
CA ASP A 6 1.93 -7.79 -58.16
C ASP A 6 0.46 -7.46 -57.87
N ASP A 7 -0.51 -7.98 -58.66
CA ASP A 7 -1.94 -7.63 -58.54
C ASP A 7 -2.85 -8.75 -58.00
N LEU A 8 -2.34 -9.81 -57.34
CA LEU A 8 -3.15 -10.95 -56.87
C LEU A 8 -2.98 -11.29 -55.39
N LEU A 9 -2.74 -10.30 -54.51
CA LEU A 9 -2.71 -10.55 -53.03
C LEU A 9 -3.29 -9.37 -52.24
N ARG A 10 -4.52 -8.99 -52.50
CA ARG A 10 -5.19 -7.95 -51.70
C ARG A 10 -6.70 -8.13 -51.54
N ASP A 11 -7.22 -9.33 -51.19
CA ASP A 11 -8.65 -9.43 -50.82
C ASP A 11 -9.06 -10.55 -49.85
N ASP A 12 -8.15 -11.26 -49.17
CA ASP A 12 -8.55 -12.38 -48.30
C ASP A 12 -8.05 -12.35 -46.83
N LEU A 13 -7.76 -11.17 -46.24
CA LEU A 13 -7.31 -11.07 -44.83
C LEU A 13 -8.16 -10.13 -43.95
N LEU A 14 -9.45 -9.92 -44.23
CA LEU A 14 -10.34 -9.14 -43.37
C LEU A 14 -11.71 -9.76 -43.22
N LYS A 15 -11.79 -10.89 -42.56
CA LYS A 15 -12.94 -11.44 -41.79
C LYS A 15 -12.51 -12.79 -41.23
N PRO A 16 -12.67 -13.14 -39.88
CA PRO A 16 -13.73 -12.73 -38.98
C PRO A 16 -13.23 -12.34 -37.56
N ALA A 17 -13.46 -11.15 -37.10
CA ALA A 17 -13.33 -10.78 -35.66
C ALA A 17 -14.51 -9.92 -35.19
N LEU A 18 -15.72 -10.25 -35.59
CA LEU A 18 -16.96 -9.54 -35.19
C LEU A 18 -18.05 -10.51 -34.75
N LEU A 19 -17.73 -11.46 -33.86
CA LEU A 19 -18.74 -12.35 -33.28
C LEU A 19 -18.38 -12.80 -31.86
N ASN A 20 -18.12 -11.86 -30.93
CA ASN A 20 -18.08 -12.15 -29.48
C ASN A 20 -18.17 -10.89 -28.59
N LEU A 21 -18.97 -9.90 -28.96
CA LEU A 21 -19.19 -8.69 -28.15
C LEU A 21 -20.64 -8.52 -27.66
N ASP A 22 -21.38 -9.61 -27.44
CA ASP A 22 -22.79 -9.48 -27.02
C ASP A 22 -23.21 -10.41 -25.86
N ARG A 23 -22.30 -10.74 -24.95
CA ARG A 23 -22.66 -11.47 -23.70
C ARG A 23 -22.39 -10.73 -22.38
N ALA A 24 -21.79 -9.56 -22.40
CA ALA A 24 -21.49 -8.81 -21.18
C ALA A 24 -22.51 -7.73 -20.80
N SER A 25 -23.50 -7.42 -21.66
CA SER A 25 -24.48 -6.34 -21.41
C SER A 25 -25.81 -6.76 -20.79
N LEU A 26 -26.04 -8.06 -20.55
CA LEU A 26 -27.33 -8.58 -20.06
C LEU A 26 -27.45 -8.72 -18.53
N ASN A 27 -26.37 -8.52 -17.75
CA ASN A 27 -26.43 -8.68 -16.29
C ASN A 27 -26.65 -7.38 -15.49
N ARG A 28 -26.60 -6.21 -16.12
CA ARG A 28 -26.85 -4.93 -15.42
C ARG A 28 -28.32 -4.56 -15.25
N ARG A 29 -29.23 -5.09 -16.08
CA ARG A 29 -30.66 -4.76 -16.01
C ARG A 29 -31.46 -5.62 -15.01
N ARG A 30 -30.94 -6.76 -14.53
CA ARG A 30 -31.62 -7.62 -13.55
C ARG A 30 -31.34 -7.28 -12.08
N PHE A 31 -30.35 -6.43 -11.80
CA PHE A 31 -30.00 -6.01 -10.43
C PHE A 31 -30.85 -4.85 -9.91
N MET A 32 -31.42 -4.02 -10.78
CA MET A 32 -32.20 -2.84 -10.40
C MET A 32 -33.69 -3.10 -10.18
N SER A 33 -34.21 -4.29 -10.44
CA SER A 33 -35.66 -4.60 -10.33
C SER A 33 -36.08 -5.29 -9.03
N LYS A 34 -35.15 -5.51 -8.06
CA LYS A 34 -35.49 -6.15 -6.77
C LYS A 34 -35.49 -5.20 -5.56
N LEU A 35 -35.36 -3.88 -5.75
CA LEU A 35 -35.30 -2.88 -4.66
C LEU A 35 -36.60 -2.09 -4.47
N ILE A 36 -37.74 -2.47 -5.09
CA ILE A 36 -39.01 -1.74 -5.02
C ILE A 36 -40.15 -2.63 -4.44
N GLN A 37 -39.85 -3.58 -3.58
CA GLN A 37 -40.94 -4.43 -3.02
C GLN A 37 -40.96 -4.60 -1.50
N TYR A 38 -40.34 -3.74 -0.72
CA TYR A 38 -40.57 -3.70 0.74
C TYR A 38 -40.53 -2.25 1.25
N GLY A 39 -41.66 -1.58 1.12
CA GLY A 39 -41.90 -0.29 1.75
C GLY A 39 -43.39 -0.03 1.82
N GLY A 40 -44.00 -0.33 2.93
CA GLY A 40 -45.41 -0.06 3.17
C GLY A 40 -45.78 -0.14 4.64
N LEU A 41 -46.10 1.04 5.20
CA LEU A 41 -47.03 1.30 6.29
C LEU A 41 -46.70 0.88 7.75
N ALA A 42 -46.53 1.90 8.60
CA ALA A 42 -47.44 2.12 9.74
C ALA A 42 -47.25 3.51 10.35
N VAL A 43 -48.32 4.29 10.29
CA VAL A 43 -48.56 5.56 11.03
C VAL A 43 -49.14 5.18 12.37
N GLY A 44 -48.73 5.85 13.46
CA GLY A 44 -49.34 5.68 14.79
C GLY A 44 -49.00 6.84 15.71
N SER A 45 -49.97 7.72 15.90
CA SER A 45 -49.95 8.92 16.76
C SER A 45 -50.12 8.61 18.26
N GLY A 46 -49.68 9.51 19.16
CA GLY A 46 -50.05 9.53 20.59
C GLY A 46 -49.12 10.37 21.46
N VAL A 47 -49.37 11.66 21.56
CA VAL A 47 -49.93 12.48 22.66
C VAL A 47 -49.19 12.49 24.01
N LEU A 48 -48.61 13.64 24.31
CA LEU A 48 -48.44 14.45 25.55
C LEU A 48 -48.77 13.82 26.94
N THR A 49 -47.89 13.99 27.92
CA THR A 49 -48.25 14.62 29.21
C THR A 49 -47.00 15.12 29.96
N ALA A 50 -47.08 16.40 30.36
CA ALA A 50 -46.14 17.05 31.25
C ALA A 50 -46.54 16.79 32.72
N CYS A 51 -45.57 16.75 33.64
CA CYS A 51 -45.78 17.26 35.01
C CYS A 51 -44.43 17.57 35.68
N ALA A 52 -44.42 18.74 36.27
CA ALA A 52 -43.35 19.39 37.02
C ALA A 52 -43.20 18.81 38.45
N GLY A 53 -41.99 19.00 39.02
CA GLY A 53 -41.74 18.78 40.46
C GLY A 53 -40.26 18.99 40.83
N GLN A 54 -39.88 20.18 41.23
CA GLN A 54 -38.76 20.44 42.16
C GLN A 54 -39.39 20.48 43.58
N PRO A 55 -38.63 20.29 44.72
CA PRO A 55 -37.31 20.87 45.01
C PRO A 55 -36.41 20.03 45.99
N THR A 56 -35.32 20.63 46.27
CA THR A 56 -34.55 20.81 47.55
C THR A 56 -33.16 20.22 47.61
N SER A 57 -32.28 21.17 47.84
CA SER A 57 -30.85 21.11 48.15
C SER A 57 -30.49 20.24 49.37
N GLN A 58 -29.36 19.53 49.28
CA GLN A 58 -28.47 19.35 50.43
C GLN A 58 -27.00 19.34 49.96
N THR A 59 -26.28 20.30 50.51
CA THR A 59 -24.84 20.52 50.41
C THR A 59 -24.13 19.52 51.34
N THR A 60 -23.21 18.71 50.82
CA THR A 60 -22.14 18.09 51.58
C THR A 60 -20.83 18.21 50.87
N SER A 61 -19.91 18.94 51.49
CA SER A 61 -18.52 19.11 51.14
C SER A 61 -17.78 17.78 51.21
N GLN A 62 -17.12 17.37 50.13
CA GLN A 62 -16.06 16.37 50.20
C GLN A 62 -14.86 16.85 49.36
N ALA A 63 -13.67 16.64 49.93
CA ALA A 63 -12.37 17.08 49.47
C ALA A 63 -11.98 16.46 48.10
N PRO A 64 -11.03 17.06 47.32
CA PRO A 64 -10.71 16.61 45.97
C PRO A 64 -9.79 15.38 46.03
N ASP A 65 -10.25 14.31 45.36
CA ASP A 65 -9.44 13.14 44.99
C ASP A 65 -8.60 13.47 43.74
N PRO A 66 -7.41 12.87 43.60
CA PRO A 66 -6.49 13.19 42.51
C PRO A 66 -7.04 12.74 41.15
N ALA A 67 -6.86 13.63 40.18
CA ALA A 67 -7.30 13.54 38.80
C ALA A 67 -7.03 12.17 38.16
N ALA A 68 -8.10 11.42 37.94
CA ALA A 68 -8.12 10.39 36.91
C ALA A 68 -8.16 11.09 35.57
N SER A 69 -7.15 10.84 34.74
CA SER A 69 -7.11 11.28 33.34
C SER A 69 -8.31 10.69 32.63
N SER A 70 -9.28 11.54 32.32
CA SER A 70 -10.41 11.21 31.47
C SER A 70 -9.91 10.75 30.09
N PRO A 71 -10.50 9.69 29.51
CA PRO A 71 -10.24 9.38 28.10
C PRO A 71 -10.64 10.57 27.23
N ALA A 72 -9.81 10.90 26.26
CA ALA A 72 -10.06 11.98 25.31
C ALA A 72 -11.46 11.82 24.70
N ALA A 73 -12.29 12.84 24.86
CA ALA A 73 -13.64 12.87 24.32
C ALA A 73 -13.54 12.68 22.79
N SER A 74 -14.28 11.70 22.26
CA SER A 74 -14.48 11.56 20.80
C SER A 74 -14.90 12.89 20.20
N PRO A 75 -14.30 13.34 19.10
CA PRO A 75 -14.70 14.60 18.47
C PRO A 75 -16.17 14.52 18.04
N SER A 76 -17.03 15.34 18.62
CA SER A 76 -18.47 15.45 18.34
C SER A 76 -18.75 16.22 17.04
N GLY A 77 -17.81 16.29 16.10
CA GLY A 77 -17.88 16.99 14.82
C GLY A 77 -18.04 16.06 13.62
N GLU A 78 -18.35 16.63 12.46
CA GLU A 78 -18.37 15.91 11.18
C GLU A 78 -16.98 15.36 10.87
N LEU A 79 -16.91 14.04 10.55
CA LEU A 79 -15.66 13.38 10.21
C LEU A 79 -15.11 13.91 8.88
N LYS A 80 -13.81 14.18 8.82
CA LYS A 80 -13.14 14.58 7.59
C LYS A 80 -12.99 13.35 6.68
N LYS A 81 -13.58 13.39 5.50
CA LYS A 81 -13.46 12.34 4.48
C LYS A 81 -12.08 12.36 3.87
N ILE A 82 -11.43 11.19 3.83
CA ILE A 82 -10.08 10.98 3.32
C ILE A 82 -10.08 9.75 2.42
N THR A 83 -9.45 9.85 1.26
CA THR A 83 -9.19 8.72 0.38
C THR A 83 -7.69 8.37 0.41
N TYR A 84 -7.38 7.16 0.86
CA TYR A 84 -6.02 6.61 0.87
C TYR A 84 -5.85 5.61 -0.26
N GLY A 85 -4.95 5.87 -1.20
CA GLY A 85 -4.64 4.96 -2.31
C GLY A 85 -3.50 4.02 -1.95
N THR A 86 -3.67 2.70 -2.16
CA THR A 86 -2.56 1.75 -2.10
C THR A 86 -1.90 1.59 -3.45
N ASN A 87 -0.65 1.12 -3.48
CA ASN A 87 0.12 0.91 -4.70
C ASN A 87 -0.02 -0.50 -5.29
N TRP A 88 -0.68 -1.41 -4.56
CA TRP A 88 -0.85 -2.81 -4.92
C TRP A 88 -2.23 -3.31 -4.50
N TYR A 89 -2.57 -4.56 -4.87
CA TYR A 89 -3.76 -5.24 -4.38
C TYR A 89 -3.77 -5.34 -2.85
N ALA A 90 -4.96 -5.42 -2.26
CA ALA A 90 -5.11 -5.56 -0.81
C ALA A 90 -4.45 -6.85 -0.32
N GLN A 91 -3.61 -6.71 0.71
CA GLN A 91 -2.82 -7.79 1.30
C GLN A 91 -2.37 -7.43 2.72
N ALA A 92 -1.77 -8.38 3.45
CA ALA A 92 -1.37 -8.18 4.84
C ALA A 92 -0.35 -7.04 5.03
N GLU A 93 0.47 -6.76 4.01
CA GLU A 93 1.43 -5.65 3.98
C GLU A 93 0.76 -4.26 3.96
N HIS A 94 -0.56 -4.22 3.86
CA HIS A 94 -1.39 -3.01 4.02
C HIS A 94 -2.20 -3.06 5.33
N GLY A 95 -2.02 -4.12 6.14
CA GLY A 95 -2.89 -4.51 7.25
C GLY A 95 -3.11 -3.43 8.29
N GLY A 96 -2.09 -2.63 8.64
CA GLY A 96 -2.25 -1.56 9.61
C GLY A 96 -3.25 -0.48 9.19
N PHE A 97 -3.31 -0.14 7.90
CA PHE A 97 -4.28 0.82 7.38
C PHE A 97 -5.70 0.24 7.38
N TYR A 98 -5.85 -1.03 6.95
CA TYR A 98 -7.13 -1.75 7.02
C TYR A 98 -7.60 -1.92 8.46
N GLN A 99 -6.69 -2.17 9.40
CA GLN A 99 -7.00 -2.27 10.83
C GLN A 99 -7.53 -0.95 11.38
N ALA A 100 -6.89 0.18 11.03
CA ALA A 100 -7.35 1.48 11.47
C ALA A 100 -8.75 1.85 10.94
N VAL A 101 -9.10 1.39 9.72
CA VAL A 101 -10.47 1.51 9.18
C VAL A 101 -11.43 0.59 9.93
N ALA A 102 -11.10 -0.72 10.05
CA ALA A 102 -11.99 -1.76 10.56
C ALA A 102 -12.33 -1.58 12.03
N THR A 103 -11.36 -1.11 12.84
CA THR A 103 -11.52 -0.93 14.29
C THR A 103 -11.96 0.48 14.69
N GLY A 104 -12.13 1.39 13.72
CA GLY A 104 -12.55 2.76 13.99
C GLY A 104 -11.45 3.70 14.47
N ILE A 105 -10.18 3.26 14.51
CA ILE A 105 -9.05 4.11 14.94
C ILE A 105 -9.01 5.43 14.14
N TYR A 106 -9.22 5.42 12.82
CA TYR A 106 -9.29 6.67 12.06
C TYR A 106 -10.41 7.59 12.53
N ARG A 107 -11.58 7.05 12.90
CA ARG A 107 -12.71 7.83 13.40
C ARG A 107 -12.41 8.49 14.74
N ASP A 108 -11.65 7.82 15.61
CA ASP A 108 -11.18 8.38 16.89
C ASP A 108 -10.28 9.60 16.67
N TYR A 109 -9.63 9.68 15.50
CA TYR A 109 -8.84 10.84 15.05
C TYR A 109 -9.66 11.83 14.18
N GLY A 110 -10.99 11.68 14.14
CA GLY A 110 -11.89 12.58 13.39
C GLY A 110 -11.83 12.38 11.87
N LEU A 111 -11.43 11.20 11.40
CA LEU A 111 -11.26 10.88 9.98
C LEU A 111 -12.22 9.77 9.52
N ASP A 112 -12.85 9.96 8.37
CA ASP A 112 -13.61 8.91 7.65
C ASP A 112 -12.78 8.47 6.45
N VAL A 113 -11.96 7.42 6.65
CA VAL A 113 -10.98 6.98 5.66
C VAL A 113 -11.54 5.86 4.80
N THR A 114 -11.49 6.07 3.49
CA THR A 114 -11.75 5.05 2.48
C THR A 114 -10.43 4.61 1.84
N ILE A 115 -10.13 3.30 1.86
CA ILE A 115 -8.99 2.75 1.14
C ILE A 115 -9.41 2.49 -0.30
N LYS A 116 -8.64 3.04 -1.24
CA LYS A 116 -8.77 2.77 -2.68
C LYS A 116 -7.65 1.83 -3.08
N MET A 117 -8.00 0.56 -3.23
CA MET A 117 -7.06 -0.47 -3.64
C MET A 117 -6.42 -0.13 -4.98
N GLY A 118 -5.09 -0.27 -5.06
CA GLY A 118 -4.29 -0.10 -6.25
C GLY A 118 -4.13 -1.41 -7.03
N GLY A 119 -3.04 -1.51 -7.75
CA GLY A 119 -2.67 -2.68 -8.53
C GLY A 119 -1.42 -2.44 -9.39
N PRO A 120 -0.89 -3.47 -10.05
CA PRO A 120 0.42 -3.43 -10.71
C PRO A 120 0.56 -2.41 -11.85
N GLN A 121 -0.56 -1.85 -12.35
CA GLN A 121 -0.60 -0.85 -13.42
C GLN A 121 -1.11 0.51 -12.95
N VAL A 122 -1.33 0.70 -11.63
CA VAL A 122 -1.85 1.96 -11.08
C VAL A 122 -0.72 2.98 -10.93
N ASN A 123 -0.93 4.17 -11.51
CA ASN A 123 -0.05 5.31 -11.28
C ASN A 123 -0.58 6.17 -10.12
N GLY A 124 -0.13 5.84 -8.90
CA GLY A 124 -0.59 6.51 -7.69
C GLY A 124 -0.17 7.98 -7.61
N THR A 125 1.00 8.34 -8.11
CA THR A 125 1.43 9.76 -8.17
C THR A 125 0.47 10.59 -9.02
N GLN A 126 0.02 10.05 -10.16
CA GLN A 126 -0.97 10.75 -11.01
C GLN A 126 -2.32 10.89 -10.28
N LEU A 127 -2.79 9.84 -9.59
CA LEU A 127 -4.03 9.90 -8.79
C LEU A 127 -3.94 10.93 -7.67
N LEU A 128 -2.80 10.95 -6.95
CA LEU A 128 -2.54 11.92 -5.88
C LEU A 128 -2.53 13.36 -6.41
N MET A 129 -1.76 13.62 -7.46
CA MET A 129 -1.65 14.97 -8.03
C MET A 129 -2.97 15.43 -8.66
N GLY A 130 -3.74 14.51 -9.25
CA GLY A 130 -5.08 14.76 -9.79
C GLY A 130 -6.16 14.95 -8.73
N GLY A 131 -5.87 14.70 -7.44
CA GLY A 131 -6.84 14.83 -6.34
C GLY A 131 -7.88 13.71 -6.26
N ALA A 132 -7.61 12.56 -6.91
CA ALA A 132 -8.46 11.37 -6.82
C ALA A 132 -8.21 10.57 -5.51
N ILE A 133 -7.11 10.87 -4.84
CA ILE A 133 -6.72 10.39 -3.50
C ILE A 133 -6.03 11.52 -2.74
N ASP A 134 -6.13 11.52 -1.42
CA ASP A 134 -5.53 12.53 -0.53
C ASP A 134 -4.15 12.11 -0.03
N PHE A 135 -4.02 10.82 0.27
CA PHE A 135 -2.75 10.17 0.64
C PHE A 135 -2.50 8.96 -0.24
N PHE A 136 -1.23 8.62 -0.42
CA PHE A 136 -0.80 7.50 -1.26
C PHE A 136 0.27 6.65 -0.58
N MET A 137 0.20 5.35 -0.78
CA MET A 137 1.27 4.42 -0.41
C MET A 137 2.36 4.45 -1.47
N GLY A 138 3.50 5.04 -1.12
CA GLY A 138 4.61 5.24 -2.05
C GLY A 138 5.87 4.46 -1.71
N TYR A 139 6.92 4.84 -2.40
CA TYR A 139 8.29 4.33 -2.24
C TYR A 139 9.29 5.48 -2.21
N VAL A 140 10.39 5.32 -1.47
CA VAL A 140 11.46 6.33 -1.37
C VAL A 140 12.04 6.69 -2.73
N SER A 141 12.28 5.70 -3.60
CA SER A 141 12.78 5.96 -4.96
C SER A 141 11.84 6.87 -5.76
N ASP A 142 10.52 6.64 -5.68
CA ASP A 142 9.51 7.45 -6.36
C ASP A 142 9.41 8.87 -5.76
N ALA A 143 9.60 8.99 -4.45
CA ALA A 143 9.61 10.30 -3.78
C ALA A 143 10.83 11.14 -4.24
N ILE A 144 12.02 10.53 -4.30
CA ILE A 144 13.23 11.21 -4.81
C ILE A 144 13.08 11.56 -6.29
N LYS A 145 12.54 10.65 -7.09
CA LYS A 145 12.27 10.91 -8.52
C LYS A 145 11.27 12.04 -8.72
N ALA A 146 10.24 12.14 -7.87
CA ALA A 146 9.30 13.25 -7.91
C ALA A 146 9.97 14.61 -7.72
N VAL A 147 10.98 14.70 -6.83
CA VAL A 147 11.80 15.92 -6.67
C VAL A 147 12.54 16.25 -7.97
N GLN A 148 13.14 15.26 -8.62
CA GLN A 148 13.82 15.45 -9.90
C GLN A 148 12.88 15.95 -11.00
N GLU A 149 11.63 15.50 -10.98
CA GLU A 149 10.57 15.85 -11.94
C GLU A 149 9.77 17.10 -11.51
N ASN A 150 10.13 17.76 -10.39
CA ASN A 150 9.41 18.89 -9.81
C ASN A 150 7.93 18.60 -9.51
N ILE A 151 7.62 17.36 -9.13
CA ILE A 151 6.28 16.96 -8.68
C ILE A 151 6.17 17.26 -7.18
N PRO A 152 5.24 18.14 -6.74
CA PRO A 152 5.17 18.62 -5.36
C PRO A 152 4.43 17.63 -4.45
N LYS A 153 5.00 16.45 -4.23
CA LYS A 153 4.59 15.46 -3.23
C LYS A 153 5.70 15.25 -2.20
N VAL A 154 5.35 14.80 -1.02
CA VAL A 154 6.27 14.61 0.09
C VAL A 154 5.92 13.35 0.89
N THR A 155 6.94 12.61 1.33
CA THR A 155 6.80 11.48 2.26
C THR A 155 6.71 12.02 3.71
N VAL A 156 5.69 11.58 4.44
CA VAL A 156 5.39 12.03 5.81
C VAL A 156 5.58 10.93 6.87
N ALA A 157 5.67 9.66 6.46
CA ALA A 157 5.96 8.51 7.33
C ALA A 157 6.44 7.32 6.49
N ALA A 158 7.17 6.37 7.11
CA ALA A 158 7.61 5.13 6.47
C ALA A 158 7.25 3.92 7.33
N MET A 159 6.21 3.17 6.94
CA MET A 159 5.73 2.04 7.73
C MET A 159 6.70 0.86 7.71
N PHE A 160 7.34 0.60 6.57
CA PHE A 160 8.34 -0.45 6.46
C PHE A 160 9.74 0.11 6.63
N GLN A 161 10.39 -0.38 7.68
CA GLN A 161 11.78 -0.06 7.97
C GLN A 161 12.75 -0.87 7.11
N LYS A 162 12.35 -2.06 6.67
CA LYS A 162 13.11 -2.90 5.76
C LYS A 162 12.27 -3.19 4.51
N ASP A 163 12.82 -2.93 3.34
CA ASP A 163 12.13 -3.24 2.08
C ASP A 163 12.11 -4.76 1.86
N PRO A 164 10.93 -5.40 1.81
CA PRO A 164 10.82 -6.85 1.59
C PRO A 164 10.97 -7.26 0.12
N GLN A 165 11.36 -6.37 -0.78
CA GLN A 165 11.48 -6.65 -2.20
C GLN A 165 12.50 -7.74 -2.49
N VAL A 166 12.08 -8.79 -3.17
CA VAL A 166 12.91 -9.91 -3.59
C VAL A 166 12.84 -10.14 -5.10
N LEU A 167 13.88 -10.80 -5.64
CA LEU A 167 13.77 -11.58 -6.84
C LEU A 167 13.74 -13.06 -6.48
N LEU A 168 12.86 -13.79 -7.16
CA LEU A 168 12.63 -15.23 -6.96
C LEU A 168 13.04 -15.99 -8.21
N ALA A 169 13.72 -17.12 -8.03
CA ALA A 169 14.15 -17.97 -9.13
C ALA A 169 13.87 -19.46 -8.84
N HIS A 170 13.77 -20.25 -9.89
CA HIS A 170 13.65 -21.69 -9.76
C HIS A 170 14.94 -22.30 -9.18
N PRO A 171 14.87 -23.34 -8.32
CA PRO A 171 16.05 -24.03 -7.78
C PRO A 171 16.96 -24.60 -8.88
N GLU A 172 16.38 -25.05 -9.99
CA GLU A 172 17.11 -25.56 -11.14
C GLU A 172 18.03 -24.51 -11.79
N SER A 173 17.76 -23.22 -11.57
CA SER A 173 18.63 -22.14 -12.05
C SER A 173 20.03 -22.19 -11.44
N LYS A 174 20.15 -22.76 -10.21
CA LYS A 174 21.39 -22.83 -9.41
C LYS A 174 22.03 -21.45 -9.18
N ALA A 175 21.25 -20.38 -9.32
CA ALA A 175 21.72 -19.02 -9.09
C ALA A 175 22.13 -18.84 -7.62
N LYS A 176 23.21 -18.10 -7.40
CA LYS A 176 23.78 -17.81 -6.06
C LYS A 176 23.74 -16.32 -5.72
N SER A 177 23.49 -15.50 -6.72
CA SER A 177 23.46 -14.04 -6.58
C SER A 177 22.55 -13.38 -7.61
N LEU A 178 22.24 -12.10 -7.42
CA LEU A 178 21.52 -11.31 -8.42
C LEU A 178 22.24 -11.28 -9.77
N ALA A 179 23.57 -11.30 -9.79
CA ALA A 179 24.35 -11.29 -11.02
C ALA A 179 24.08 -12.54 -11.90
N ASP A 180 23.74 -13.68 -11.29
CA ASP A 180 23.45 -14.94 -12.01
C ASP A 180 22.06 -14.92 -12.67
N LEU A 181 21.23 -13.93 -12.34
CA LEU A 181 19.87 -13.77 -12.84
C LEU A 181 19.76 -12.77 -14.00
N LYS A 182 20.82 -12.01 -14.25
CA LYS A 182 20.86 -11.15 -15.45
C LYS A 182 20.64 -11.99 -16.71
N ASP A 183 20.08 -11.42 -17.74
CA ASP A 183 19.76 -12.07 -19.01
C ASP A 183 18.58 -13.08 -18.96
N ARG A 184 17.96 -13.31 -17.79
CA ARG A 184 16.80 -14.20 -17.65
C ARG A 184 15.50 -13.41 -17.83
N PRO A 185 14.42 -14.00 -18.39
CA PRO A 185 13.10 -13.39 -18.39
C PRO A 185 12.70 -13.03 -16.96
N THR A 186 12.39 -11.76 -16.69
CA THR A 186 12.11 -11.27 -15.34
C THR A 186 10.73 -10.64 -15.29
N PHE A 187 9.81 -11.27 -14.56
CA PHE A 187 8.44 -10.81 -14.37
C PHE A 187 8.40 -9.72 -13.31
N ILE A 188 8.03 -8.49 -13.70
CA ILE A 188 7.96 -7.30 -12.83
C ILE A 188 6.70 -6.47 -13.10
N GLY A 189 6.17 -5.85 -12.03
CA GLY A 189 5.09 -4.84 -12.13
C GLY A 189 5.60 -3.49 -12.64
N ALA A 190 4.68 -2.60 -12.98
CA ALA A 190 5.03 -1.29 -13.55
C ALA A 190 5.86 -0.42 -12.59
N ALA A 191 5.58 -0.48 -11.27
CA ALA A 191 6.31 0.28 -10.25
C ALA A 191 7.80 -0.06 -10.19
N ALA A 192 8.21 -1.27 -10.58
CA ALA A 192 9.63 -1.65 -10.61
C ALA A 192 10.47 -0.73 -11.49
N ASN A 193 9.88 -0.13 -12.54
CA ASN A 193 10.60 0.76 -13.46
C ASN A 193 11.13 2.04 -12.79
N THR A 194 10.54 2.46 -11.70
CA THR A 194 10.93 3.66 -10.94
C THR A 194 11.50 3.32 -9.56
N THR A 195 11.45 2.06 -9.15
CA THR A 195 11.98 1.60 -7.87
C THR A 195 13.28 0.81 -8.05
N PHE A 196 13.26 -0.50 -7.97
CA PHE A 196 14.46 -1.34 -7.91
C PHE A 196 15.08 -1.68 -9.28
N TRP A 197 14.33 -1.58 -10.37
CA TRP A 197 14.84 -1.96 -11.70
C TRP A 197 16.02 -1.10 -12.17
N PRO A 198 16.01 0.25 -12.00
CA PRO A 198 17.18 1.07 -12.29
C PRO A 198 18.44 0.63 -11.54
N PHE A 199 18.29 0.27 -10.27
CA PHE A 199 19.39 -0.26 -9.45
C PHE A 199 19.95 -1.59 -10.01
N LEU A 200 19.07 -2.52 -10.39
CA LEU A 200 19.50 -3.79 -11.01
C LEU A 200 20.24 -3.54 -12.34
N LYS A 201 19.78 -2.58 -13.15
CA LYS A 201 20.44 -2.19 -14.39
C LYS A 201 21.82 -1.61 -14.14
N ALA A 202 21.94 -0.68 -13.22
CA ALA A 202 23.19 0.03 -12.94
C ALA A 202 24.24 -0.91 -12.31
N LYS A 203 23.85 -1.65 -11.27
CA LYS A 203 24.78 -2.44 -10.48
C LYS A 203 25.07 -3.84 -11.02
N PHE A 204 24.06 -4.49 -11.63
CA PHE A 204 24.12 -5.89 -12.06
C PHE A 204 23.96 -6.08 -13.57
N SER A 205 23.94 -5.00 -14.35
CA SER A 205 23.87 -5.03 -15.81
C SER A 205 22.61 -5.72 -16.36
N TYR A 206 21.48 -5.61 -15.66
CA TYR A 206 20.18 -6.03 -16.18
C TYR A 206 19.78 -5.16 -17.38
N SER A 207 18.92 -5.68 -18.25
CA SER A 207 18.46 -4.96 -19.43
C SER A 207 16.93 -4.96 -19.53
N ASP A 208 16.38 -3.94 -20.19
CA ASP A 208 14.93 -3.85 -20.39
C ASP A 208 14.37 -4.95 -21.29
N ALA A 209 15.22 -5.64 -22.06
CA ALA A 209 14.83 -6.78 -22.90
C ALA A 209 14.36 -8.01 -22.11
N GLN A 210 14.82 -8.16 -20.84
CA GLN A 210 14.39 -9.27 -19.98
C GLN A 210 13.02 -9.04 -19.34
N LYS A 211 12.51 -7.81 -19.29
CA LYS A 211 11.25 -7.51 -18.61
C LYS A 211 10.06 -8.26 -19.20
N ARG A 212 9.24 -8.81 -18.31
CA ARG A 212 7.95 -9.41 -18.60
C ARG A 212 6.92 -8.83 -17.61
N PRO A 213 5.67 -8.61 -18.02
CA PRO A 213 4.65 -8.06 -17.12
C PRO A 213 4.31 -9.05 -16.01
N TYR A 214 4.23 -8.55 -14.77
CA TYR A 214 3.75 -9.27 -13.59
C TYR A 214 2.49 -8.61 -13.03
N ASN A 215 1.48 -9.41 -12.73
CA ASN A 215 0.18 -8.98 -12.25
C ASN A 215 -0.34 -9.81 -11.05
N PHE A 216 0.56 -10.26 -10.20
CA PHE A 216 0.26 -11.12 -9.03
C PHE A 216 -0.13 -12.57 -9.39
N ASN A 217 0.10 -13.00 -10.62
CA ASN A 217 -0.11 -14.37 -11.07
C ASN A 217 1.23 -15.07 -11.26
N PRO A 218 1.58 -16.10 -10.47
CA PRO A 218 2.86 -16.80 -10.58
C PRO A 218 2.90 -17.81 -11.76
N ALA A 219 1.77 -18.15 -12.38
CA ALA A 219 1.70 -19.18 -13.40
C ALA A 219 2.72 -19.01 -14.55
N PRO A 220 2.96 -17.79 -15.10
CA PRO A 220 3.98 -17.62 -16.13
C PRO A 220 5.40 -17.92 -15.63
N PHE A 221 5.73 -17.55 -14.39
CA PHE A 221 6.99 -17.89 -13.74
C PHE A 221 7.10 -19.41 -13.51
N LEU A 222 6.06 -20.06 -13.02
CA LEU A 222 6.04 -21.50 -12.75
C LEU A 222 6.21 -22.33 -14.03
N ALA A 223 5.71 -21.83 -15.17
CA ALA A 223 5.82 -22.49 -16.46
C ALA A 223 7.23 -22.40 -17.10
N ASP A 224 8.01 -21.35 -16.78
CA ASP A 224 9.35 -21.12 -17.34
C ASP A 224 10.42 -21.24 -16.25
N LYS A 225 11.07 -22.41 -16.17
CA LYS A 225 12.13 -22.69 -15.20
C LYS A 225 13.37 -21.79 -15.32
N THR A 226 13.49 -21.03 -16.40
CA THR A 226 14.58 -20.05 -16.59
C THR A 226 14.21 -18.68 -16.06
N ALA A 227 12.92 -18.45 -15.81
CA ALA A 227 12.40 -17.15 -15.43
C ALA A 227 12.77 -16.74 -14.00
N VAL A 228 12.68 -15.45 -13.79
CA VAL A 228 12.80 -14.75 -12.50
C VAL A 228 11.51 -13.97 -12.27
N GLN A 229 11.08 -13.84 -11.03
CA GLN A 229 9.90 -13.07 -10.67
C GLN A 229 10.20 -12.14 -9.51
N GLN A 230 9.67 -10.90 -9.56
CA GLN A 230 9.62 -10.05 -8.38
C GLN A 230 8.66 -10.63 -7.34
N GLY A 231 8.87 -10.27 -6.10
CA GLY A 231 7.93 -10.55 -5.01
C GLY A 231 8.31 -9.81 -3.75
N TYR A 232 7.46 -9.94 -2.76
CA TYR A 232 7.79 -9.59 -1.39
C TYR A 232 8.13 -10.87 -0.61
N LEU A 233 9.17 -10.79 0.22
CA LEU A 233 9.60 -11.90 1.09
C LEU A 233 8.45 -12.48 1.92
N SER A 234 7.50 -11.63 2.28
CA SER A 234 6.31 -11.95 3.06
C SER A 234 5.12 -12.48 2.22
N SER A 235 5.24 -12.59 0.91
CA SER A 235 4.08 -12.92 0.06
C SER A 235 4.38 -14.04 -0.94
N GLU A 236 5.05 -13.76 -2.05
CA GLU A 236 5.20 -14.66 -3.18
C GLU A 236 5.90 -15.99 -2.90
N PRO A 237 6.87 -16.12 -1.96
CA PRO A 237 7.48 -17.43 -1.70
C PRO A 237 6.46 -18.49 -1.28
N LEU A 238 5.43 -18.13 -0.49
CA LEU A 238 4.37 -19.07 -0.12
C LEU A 238 3.51 -19.47 -1.33
N ALA A 239 3.10 -18.51 -2.16
CA ALA A 239 2.31 -18.79 -3.35
C ALA A 239 3.05 -19.74 -4.31
N ILE A 240 4.33 -19.50 -4.56
CA ILE A 240 5.17 -20.35 -5.39
C ILE A 240 5.31 -21.75 -4.80
N ARG A 241 5.50 -21.88 -3.48
CA ARG A 241 5.56 -23.17 -2.80
C ARG A 241 4.26 -23.96 -2.98
N LYS A 242 3.14 -23.31 -2.80
CA LYS A 242 1.81 -23.96 -2.89
C LYS A 242 1.43 -24.36 -4.32
N GLU A 243 1.66 -23.48 -5.27
CA GLU A 243 1.24 -23.68 -6.67
C GLU A 243 2.29 -24.44 -7.48
N GLY A 244 3.58 -24.20 -7.20
CA GLY A 244 4.70 -24.79 -7.91
C GLY A 244 5.24 -26.06 -7.27
N GLY A 245 4.95 -26.32 -5.98
CA GLY A 245 5.43 -27.50 -5.26
C GLY A 245 6.93 -27.49 -4.95
N PHE A 246 7.59 -26.32 -4.99
CA PHE A 246 9.02 -26.18 -4.68
C PHE A 246 9.30 -24.89 -3.89
N GLU A 247 10.44 -24.88 -3.16
CA GLU A 247 10.95 -23.65 -2.52
C GLU A 247 11.72 -22.83 -3.56
N PRO A 248 11.33 -21.57 -3.84
CA PRO A 248 12.10 -20.72 -4.73
C PRO A 248 13.43 -20.30 -4.09
N LEU A 249 14.44 -20.03 -4.92
CA LEU A 249 15.59 -19.26 -4.48
C LEU A 249 15.16 -17.80 -4.26
N VAL A 250 15.47 -17.26 -3.10
CA VAL A 250 15.04 -15.90 -2.68
C VAL A 250 16.26 -14.98 -2.61
N PHE A 251 16.22 -13.88 -3.34
CA PHE A 251 17.26 -12.85 -3.34
C PHE A 251 16.67 -11.54 -2.82
N LEU A 252 16.89 -11.26 -1.53
CA LEU A 252 16.41 -10.03 -0.91
C LEU A 252 17.26 -8.84 -1.37
N LEU A 253 16.66 -7.85 -2.03
CA LEU A 253 17.41 -6.76 -2.64
C LEU A 253 18.14 -5.88 -1.62
N ALA A 254 17.63 -5.80 -0.39
CA ALA A 254 18.28 -5.11 0.72
C ALA A 254 19.67 -5.68 1.02
N ASP A 255 19.86 -7.00 0.92
CA ASP A 255 21.16 -7.66 1.16
C ASP A 255 22.19 -7.31 0.08
N TYR A 256 21.76 -6.75 -1.03
CA TYR A 256 22.60 -6.31 -2.16
C TYR A 256 22.77 -4.79 -2.24
N GLY A 257 22.22 -4.07 -1.25
CA GLY A 257 22.37 -2.59 -1.13
C GLY A 257 21.17 -1.79 -1.64
N TYR A 258 20.08 -2.43 -2.08
CA TYR A 258 18.81 -1.74 -2.31
C TYR A 258 17.94 -1.84 -1.07
N ASP A 259 18.15 -0.94 -0.10
CA ASP A 259 17.46 -0.96 1.19
C ASP A 259 16.79 0.39 1.52
N PRO A 260 15.77 0.82 0.75
CA PRO A 260 14.99 2.00 1.08
C PRO A 260 14.01 1.72 2.22
N TYR A 261 13.43 2.77 2.78
CA TYR A 261 12.11 2.65 3.39
C TYR A 261 11.08 2.28 2.31
N SER A 262 10.04 1.53 2.69
CA SER A 262 8.92 1.24 1.79
C SER A 262 7.58 1.32 2.52
N THR A 263 6.47 1.10 1.80
CA THR A 263 5.12 1.33 2.34
C THR A 263 5.05 2.69 3.03
N THR A 264 5.55 3.73 2.32
CA THR A 264 5.57 5.11 2.82
C THR A 264 4.18 5.74 2.72
N ILE A 265 3.90 6.72 3.57
CA ILE A 265 2.74 7.60 3.41
C ILE A 265 3.21 8.87 2.70
N GLU A 266 2.62 9.15 1.55
CA GLU A 266 2.89 10.35 0.75
C GLU A 266 1.63 11.20 0.63
N CYS A 267 1.81 12.52 0.57
CA CYS A 267 0.73 13.46 0.24
C CYS A 267 1.27 14.63 -0.60
N LYS A 268 0.38 15.51 -1.05
CA LYS A 268 0.79 16.76 -1.71
C LYS A 268 1.53 17.65 -0.72
N GLN A 269 2.60 18.34 -1.16
CA GLN A 269 3.27 19.34 -0.34
C GLN A 269 2.30 20.41 0.17
N SER A 270 1.35 20.84 -0.68
CA SER A 270 0.32 21.83 -0.30
C SER A 270 -0.56 21.38 0.87
N LEU A 271 -0.78 20.06 1.06
CA LEU A 271 -1.53 19.55 2.21
C LEU A 271 -0.74 19.73 3.51
N VAL A 272 0.56 19.45 3.46
CA VAL A 272 1.47 19.68 4.61
C VAL A 272 1.52 21.15 5.01
N ASP A 273 1.46 22.05 4.02
CA ASP A 273 1.56 23.50 4.26
C ASP A 273 0.24 24.09 4.77
N GLN A 274 -0.91 23.60 4.28
CA GLN A 274 -2.23 24.20 4.53
C GLN A 274 -2.97 23.53 5.70
N ASP A 275 -2.83 22.20 5.89
CA ASP A 275 -3.52 21.46 6.95
C ASP A 275 -2.58 20.39 7.58
N PRO A 276 -1.51 20.82 8.26
CA PRO A 276 -0.58 19.91 8.91
C PRO A 276 -1.24 19.08 10.02
N ASP A 277 -2.32 19.57 10.64
CA ASP A 277 -3.07 18.83 11.65
C ASP A 277 -3.76 17.60 11.05
N LEU A 278 -4.37 17.73 9.88
CA LEU A 278 -4.94 16.61 9.16
C LEU A 278 -3.87 15.54 8.84
N VAL A 279 -2.71 15.97 8.36
CA VAL A 279 -1.59 15.06 8.07
C VAL A 279 -1.15 14.34 9.34
N GLN A 280 -1.02 15.05 10.46
CA GLN A 280 -0.62 14.47 11.75
C GLN A 280 -1.63 13.43 12.23
N ARG A 281 -2.93 13.74 12.20
CA ARG A 281 -4.00 12.83 12.60
C ARG A 281 -4.02 11.56 11.75
N PHE A 282 -3.83 11.69 10.43
CA PHE A 282 -3.78 10.54 9.53
C PHE A 282 -2.57 9.66 9.81
N VAL A 283 -1.39 10.24 9.99
CA VAL A 283 -0.15 9.50 10.32
C VAL A 283 -0.27 8.79 11.67
N ASP A 284 -0.71 9.49 12.72
CA ASP A 284 -0.84 8.91 14.06
C ASP A 284 -1.84 7.74 14.09
N ALA A 285 -3.00 7.92 13.46
CA ALA A 285 -4.01 6.87 13.36
C ALA A 285 -3.49 5.65 12.56
N SER A 286 -2.75 5.89 11.47
CA SER A 286 -2.12 4.82 10.69
C SER A 286 -1.10 4.05 11.53
N ILE A 287 -0.25 4.73 12.30
CA ILE A 287 0.73 4.11 13.20
C ILE A 287 0.03 3.25 14.26
N LYS A 288 -1.03 3.77 14.92
CA LYS A 288 -1.84 2.98 15.86
C LYS A 288 -2.48 1.76 15.20
N GLY A 289 -2.97 1.91 13.97
CA GLY A 289 -3.49 0.80 13.17
C GLY A 289 -2.45 -0.30 12.96
N TRP A 290 -1.20 0.06 12.66
CA TRP A 290 -0.11 -0.89 12.52
C TRP A 290 0.25 -1.58 13.84
N TYR A 291 0.30 -0.87 14.98
CA TYR A 291 0.50 -1.49 16.29
C TYR A 291 -0.64 -2.45 16.61
N SER A 292 -1.89 -2.06 16.38
CA SER A 292 -3.08 -2.91 16.60
C SER A 292 -3.05 -4.15 15.71
N TYR A 293 -2.67 -4.02 14.43
CA TYR A 293 -2.61 -5.13 13.48
C TYR A 293 -1.54 -6.17 13.84
N LEU A 294 -0.35 -5.70 14.21
CA LEU A 294 0.78 -6.59 14.51
C LEU A 294 0.70 -7.21 15.91
N ASN A 295 0.14 -6.52 16.90
CA ASN A 295 0.22 -6.94 18.31
C ASN A 295 -1.14 -7.29 18.90
N GLY A 296 -2.25 -6.91 18.24
CA GLY A 296 -3.62 -7.22 18.65
C GLY A 296 -4.26 -8.32 17.81
N ASP A 297 -5.59 -8.24 17.67
CA ASP A 297 -6.37 -9.13 16.81
C ASP A 297 -6.41 -8.55 15.36
N PRO A 298 -5.78 -9.18 14.36
CA PRO A 298 -5.79 -8.72 12.99
C PRO A 298 -7.08 -9.09 12.22
N ALA A 299 -7.98 -9.89 12.81
CA ALA A 299 -9.15 -10.41 12.11
C ALA A 299 -10.04 -9.32 11.48
N PRO A 300 -10.30 -8.16 12.11
CA PRO A 300 -11.09 -7.10 11.49
C PRO A 300 -10.47 -6.57 10.18
N ALA A 301 -9.15 -6.33 10.16
CA ALA A 301 -8.44 -5.93 8.96
C ALA A 301 -8.46 -7.01 7.88
N ASN A 302 -8.19 -8.27 8.28
CA ASN A 302 -8.13 -9.41 7.37
C ASN A 302 -9.46 -9.63 6.65
N ALA A 303 -10.59 -9.37 7.32
CA ALA A 303 -11.92 -9.44 6.70
C ALA A 303 -12.06 -8.41 5.56
N LEU A 304 -11.64 -7.16 5.79
CA LEU A 304 -11.68 -6.11 4.76
C LEU A 304 -10.69 -6.37 3.62
N ILE A 305 -9.47 -6.86 3.94
CA ILE A 305 -8.48 -7.24 2.92
C ILE A 305 -9.06 -8.31 1.98
N LYS A 306 -9.70 -9.36 2.54
CA LYS A 306 -10.34 -10.42 1.73
C LYS A 306 -11.58 -9.93 0.97
N GLN A 307 -12.27 -8.89 1.46
CA GLN A 307 -13.37 -8.27 0.75
C GLN A 307 -12.87 -7.52 -0.51
N ASP A 308 -11.76 -6.78 -0.39
CA ASP A 308 -11.18 -6.01 -1.50
C ASP A 308 -10.39 -6.92 -2.45
N ASN A 309 -9.73 -7.95 -1.92
CA ASN A 309 -8.98 -8.95 -2.69
C ASN A 309 -9.39 -10.38 -2.29
N PRO A 310 -10.38 -10.96 -2.95
CA PRO A 310 -10.87 -12.31 -2.64
C PRO A 310 -9.84 -13.44 -2.86
N GLU A 311 -8.72 -13.16 -3.53
CA GLU A 311 -7.65 -14.15 -3.72
C GLU A 311 -6.75 -14.29 -2.49
N MET A 312 -6.85 -13.36 -1.50
CA MET A 312 -6.13 -13.47 -0.23
C MET A 312 -6.74 -14.55 0.66
N THR A 313 -5.97 -15.60 0.95
CA THR A 313 -6.34 -16.65 1.90
C THR A 313 -5.90 -16.30 3.32
N ASP A 314 -6.54 -16.89 4.34
CA ASP A 314 -6.13 -16.73 5.74
C ASP A 314 -4.69 -17.21 5.94
N GLU A 315 -4.29 -18.29 5.28
CA GLU A 315 -2.92 -18.82 5.33
C GLU A 315 -1.90 -17.84 4.75
N GLN A 316 -2.22 -17.21 3.60
CA GLN A 316 -1.34 -16.21 3.00
C GLN A 316 -1.19 -14.98 3.91
N ILE A 317 -2.29 -14.51 4.49
CA ILE A 317 -2.28 -13.37 5.42
C ILE A 317 -1.46 -13.71 6.67
N GLN A 318 -1.68 -14.88 7.25
CA GLN A 318 -0.94 -15.33 8.44
C GLN A 318 0.57 -15.43 8.16
N TYR A 319 0.95 -16.06 7.06
CA TYR A 319 2.34 -16.14 6.61
C TYR A 319 2.97 -14.74 6.47
N SER A 320 2.25 -13.81 5.86
CA SER A 320 2.73 -12.44 5.66
C SER A 320 2.98 -11.73 6.99
N ILE A 321 2.04 -11.84 7.95
CA ILE A 321 2.17 -11.25 9.30
C ILE A 321 3.39 -11.85 10.03
N GLU A 322 3.56 -13.17 9.97
CA GLU A 322 4.70 -13.86 10.58
C GLU A 322 6.03 -13.39 9.98
N LYS A 323 6.11 -13.30 8.65
CA LYS A 323 7.32 -12.84 7.96
C LYS A 323 7.63 -11.37 8.22
N MET A 324 6.61 -10.50 8.28
CA MET A 324 6.82 -9.09 8.64
C MET A 324 7.43 -8.95 10.04
N LYS A 325 7.04 -9.79 10.99
CA LYS A 325 7.61 -9.81 12.34
C LYS A 325 9.00 -10.45 12.37
N GLU A 326 9.15 -11.63 11.76
CA GLU A 326 10.40 -12.40 11.74
C GLU A 326 11.57 -11.59 11.16
N TYR A 327 11.33 -10.88 10.08
CA TYR A 327 12.37 -10.11 9.38
C TYR A 327 12.45 -8.65 9.82
N GLY A 328 11.65 -8.22 10.80
CA GLY A 328 11.64 -6.84 11.29
C GLY A 328 11.25 -5.83 10.20
N ILE A 329 10.33 -6.22 9.28
CA ILE A 329 9.95 -5.36 8.15
C ILE A 329 9.36 -4.06 8.65
N VAL A 330 8.45 -4.11 9.63
CA VAL A 330 7.78 -2.92 10.19
C VAL A 330 8.52 -2.37 11.40
N VAL A 331 9.00 -3.26 12.29
CA VAL A 331 9.65 -2.86 13.54
C VAL A 331 11.09 -3.34 13.53
N SER A 332 11.99 -2.46 13.17
CA SER A 332 13.43 -2.61 13.24
C SER A 332 14.10 -1.23 13.20
N GLY A 333 15.41 -1.15 13.45
CA GLY A 333 16.16 0.09 13.37
C GLY A 333 15.54 1.22 14.20
N SER A 334 15.29 2.38 13.60
CA SER A 334 14.74 3.54 14.33
C SER A 334 13.33 3.30 14.87
N ALA A 335 12.53 2.41 14.27
CA ALA A 335 11.17 2.15 14.76
C ALA A 335 11.14 1.45 16.12
N GLU A 336 12.21 0.78 16.56
CA GLU A 336 12.28 0.13 17.87
C GLU A 336 12.20 1.14 19.01
N THR A 337 12.69 2.35 18.81
CA THR A 337 12.73 3.41 19.82
C THR A 337 11.85 4.61 19.48
N GLN A 338 11.79 4.99 18.21
CA GLN A 338 11.05 6.16 17.74
C GLN A 338 9.60 5.85 17.35
N GLY A 339 9.24 4.56 17.26
CA GLY A 339 7.91 4.10 16.88
C GLY A 339 7.77 3.75 15.39
N ILE A 340 6.76 2.95 15.07
CA ILE A 340 6.37 2.64 13.69
C ILE A 340 6.16 3.94 12.92
N GLY A 341 6.53 3.94 11.64
CA GLY A 341 6.43 5.14 10.80
C GLY A 341 7.67 6.02 10.84
N SER A 342 8.64 5.72 11.72
CA SER A 342 9.84 6.55 11.90
C SER A 342 10.69 6.66 10.62
N MET A 343 11.37 7.81 10.51
CA MET A 343 12.34 8.08 9.44
C MET A 343 13.50 8.87 10.04
N THR A 344 14.70 8.72 9.46
CA THR A 344 15.88 9.51 9.82
C THR A 344 16.56 10.10 8.60
N ASP A 345 17.19 11.27 8.76
CA ASP A 345 17.97 11.93 7.70
C ASP A 345 19.13 11.06 7.21
N GLU A 346 19.75 10.30 8.14
CA GLU A 346 20.89 9.43 7.83
C GLU A 346 20.47 8.31 6.88
N ARG A 347 19.28 7.71 7.08
CA ARG A 347 18.84 6.62 6.22
C ARG A 347 18.39 7.10 4.85
N TRP A 348 17.72 8.26 4.77
CA TRP A 348 17.40 8.91 3.51
C TRP A 348 18.66 9.25 2.74
N LYS A 349 19.67 9.79 3.44
CA LYS A 349 20.98 10.09 2.84
C LYS A 349 21.69 8.84 2.34
N SER A 350 21.77 7.80 3.14
CA SER A 350 22.43 6.53 2.77
C SER A 350 21.83 5.92 1.51
N PHE A 351 20.50 5.87 1.42
CA PHE A 351 19.84 5.38 0.23
C PHE A 351 20.07 6.28 -0.99
N PHE A 352 19.95 7.60 -0.82
CA PHE A 352 20.25 8.56 -1.90
C PHE A 352 21.69 8.43 -2.39
N ASP A 353 22.66 8.37 -1.49
CA ASP A 353 24.07 8.22 -1.84
C ASP A 353 24.34 6.92 -2.62
N THR A 354 23.72 5.82 -2.22
CA THR A 354 23.80 4.54 -2.95
C THR A 354 23.27 4.68 -4.37
N MET A 355 22.06 5.23 -4.52
CA MET A 355 21.42 5.37 -5.85
C MET A 355 22.13 6.41 -6.73
N SER A 356 22.67 7.46 -6.12
CA SER A 356 23.46 8.47 -6.83
C SER A 356 24.83 7.93 -7.24
N GLY A 357 25.47 7.13 -6.39
CA GLY A 357 26.72 6.44 -6.71
C GLY A 357 26.59 5.49 -7.89
N GLU A 358 25.43 4.86 -8.06
CA GLU A 358 25.08 4.04 -9.22
C GLU A 358 24.59 4.87 -10.44
N GLY A 359 24.63 6.21 -10.35
CA GLY A 359 24.26 7.12 -11.45
C GLY A 359 22.75 7.19 -11.73
N ILE A 360 21.90 6.75 -10.80
CA ILE A 360 20.43 6.72 -10.96
C ILE A 360 19.84 8.10 -10.70
N PHE A 361 20.34 8.80 -9.67
CA PHE A 361 20.00 10.18 -9.36
C PHE A 361 21.19 11.10 -9.50
N PRO A 362 21.00 12.34 -9.98
CA PRO A 362 22.06 13.36 -9.96
C PRO A 362 22.54 13.64 -8.54
N SER A 363 23.84 13.66 -8.29
CA SER A 363 24.40 13.95 -6.95
C SER A 363 24.07 15.36 -6.45
N SER A 364 23.72 16.28 -7.35
CA SER A 364 23.29 17.65 -7.04
C SER A 364 21.81 17.76 -6.69
N LEU A 365 21.03 16.66 -6.75
CA LEU A 365 19.61 16.70 -6.46
C LEU A 365 19.36 16.95 -4.97
N ASP A 366 18.52 17.94 -4.65
CA ASP A 366 18.09 18.22 -3.28
C ASP A 366 17.03 17.19 -2.82
N TYR A 367 17.46 15.96 -2.58
CA TYR A 367 16.61 14.85 -2.16
C TYR A 367 15.86 15.10 -0.85
N LYS A 368 16.31 16.06 -0.02
CA LYS A 368 15.65 16.42 1.25
C LYS A 368 14.24 16.96 1.03
N LYS A 369 13.91 17.42 -0.16
CA LYS A 369 12.54 17.79 -0.54
C LYS A 369 11.59 16.61 -0.68
N ALA A 370 12.11 15.36 -0.73
CA ALA A 370 11.29 14.17 -0.88
C ALA A 370 10.53 13.77 0.39
N TYR A 371 10.94 14.27 1.57
CA TYR A 371 10.36 13.85 2.85
C TYR A 371 10.34 14.97 3.90
N THR A 372 9.61 14.72 4.99
CA THR A 372 9.67 15.54 6.20
C THR A 372 9.52 14.68 7.44
N LEU A 373 10.30 14.97 8.47
CA LEU A 373 10.25 14.27 9.77
C LEU A 373 9.22 14.87 10.73
N LYS A 374 8.49 15.90 10.31
CA LYS A 374 7.58 16.68 11.17
C LYS A 374 6.52 15.85 11.88
N PHE A 375 6.07 14.75 11.29
CA PHE A 375 4.88 14.00 11.72
C PHE A 375 5.19 12.68 12.42
N VAL A 376 6.45 12.29 12.52
CA VAL A 376 6.91 10.99 13.04
C VAL A 376 7.90 11.15 14.21
N ASN A 377 8.50 10.05 14.67
CA ASN A 377 9.57 10.03 15.68
C ASN A 377 9.12 10.49 17.09
N LYS A 378 7.88 10.21 17.45
CA LYS A 378 7.31 10.60 18.75
C LYS A 378 7.65 9.63 19.89
N GLY A 379 8.34 8.52 19.58
CA GLY A 379 8.61 7.44 20.51
C GLY A 379 7.48 6.39 20.57
N VAL A 380 7.86 5.16 20.94
CA VAL A 380 6.91 4.01 20.99
C VAL A 380 5.78 4.28 22.00
N ASP A 381 6.07 4.95 23.10
CA ASP A 381 5.11 5.19 24.19
C ASP A 381 3.95 6.12 23.76
N ALA A 382 4.15 6.96 22.77
CA ALA A 382 3.09 7.83 22.23
C ALA A 382 1.91 7.05 21.60
N TYR A 383 2.10 5.76 21.31
CA TYR A 383 1.13 4.92 20.60
C TYR A 383 0.66 3.70 21.39
N LYS A 384 1.10 3.54 22.65
CA LYS A 384 0.77 2.39 23.50
C LYS A 384 -0.59 2.50 24.22
N SER A 385 -1.31 3.61 24.06
CA SER A 385 -2.61 3.85 24.74
C SER A 385 -3.79 3.40 23.90
#